data_3887287a523952a34a4103ea8d8b028b
#
_entry.id   3887287a523952a34a4103ea8d8b028b
#
_cell.length_a   1.000
_cell.length_b   1.000
_cell.length_c   1.000
_cell.angle_alpha   90.00
_cell.angle_beta   90.00
_cell.angle_gamma   90.00
#
_symmetry.space_group_name_H-M   'P 1'
#
loop_
_entity.id
_entity.type
_entity.pdbx_description
1 polymer ?
#
loop_
_entity_poly.entity_id
_entity_poly.type
_entity_poly.pdbx_seq_one_letter_code
_entity_poly.pdbx_strand_id
1 'polypeptide(L)'
;MPVICRPMLLGVKNNFLRVGLLAGILISMLLPNCAFGSGLQKFGWDSRLIILFSPSTLNNNFNSQKRHVYESIDGVVERHIRIIKVVGRGPVTVDGLIDTTLNGPKLRSEFRILRKQFSIILIGKDGDEKGRWVRPVSLKKLFDLIDEMPMRINEIY
;
A
#
# COMPACT_ATOMS: atom_id res chain seq x y z
N MET A 1 36.88 -74.33 1.44
CA MET A 1 36.07 -73.79 0.34
C MET A 1 34.91 -73.04 0.93
N PRO A 2 34.88 -71.70 0.94
CA PRO A 2 33.76 -70.97 1.48
C PRO A 2 32.72 -70.64 0.41
N VAL A 3 31.47 -70.89 0.75
CA VAL A 3 30.31 -70.61 -0.10
C VAL A 3 29.95 -69.14 0.09
N ILE A 4 29.99 -68.38 -0.98
CA ILE A 4 29.64 -66.93 -1.03
C ILE A 4 28.13 -66.80 -1.18
N CYS A 5 27.45 -66.31 -0.17
CA CYS A 5 26.04 -65.93 -0.24
C CYS A 5 25.90 -64.52 -0.78
N ARG A 6 25.26 -64.38 -1.97
CA ARG A 6 24.90 -63.06 -2.56
C ARG A 6 23.61 -62.56 -1.95
N PRO A 7 23.52 -61.28 -1.47
CA PRO A 7 22.23 -60.71 -1.11
C PRO A 7 21.51 -60.23 -2.38
N MET A 8 20.25 -60.58 -2.46
CA MET A 8 19.27 -60.22 -3.50
C MET A 8 18.83 -58.78 -3.28
N LEU A 9 19.20 -57.87 -4.13
CA LEU A 9 18.75 -56.47 -4.13
C LEU A 9 17.29 -56.37 -4.61
N LEU A 10 16.38 -56.22 -3.68
CA LEU A 10 15.00 -55.78 -3.98
C LEU A 10 15.04 -54.30 -4.31
N GLY A 11 14.69 -53.97 -5.58
CA GLY A 11 14.53 -52.62 -6.04
C GLY A 11 13.28 -51.94 -5.42
N VAL A 12 13.52 -51.11 -4.45
CA VAL A 12 12.46 -50.16 -3.96
C VAL A 12 12.40 -49.00 -4.93
N LYS A 13 11.33 -48.96 -5.72
CA LYS A 13 11.04 -47.84 -6.58
C LYS A 13 10.67 -46.63 -5.71
N ASN A 14 11.51 -45.59 -5.72
CA ASN A 14 11.33 -44.32 -5.03
C ASN A 14 10.17 -43.50 -5.67
N ASN A 15 8.96 -43.72 -5.14
CA ASN A 15 7.81 -42.88 -5.45
C ASN A 15 7.65 -41.67 -4.49
N PHE A 16 8.62 -41.47 -3.56
CA PHE A 16 8.55 -40.39 -2.57
C PHE A 16 8.89 -38.99 -3.10
N LEU A 17 9.52 -38.87 -4.30
CA LEU A 17 9.95 -37.56 -4.82
C LEU A 17 8.83 -36.75 -5.49
N ARG A 18 7.71 -37.38 -5.83
CA ARG A 18 6.62 -36.66 -6.55
C ARG A 18 5.55 -36.03 -5.64
N VAL A 19 5.45 -36.45 -4.39
CA VAL A 19 4.45 -35.93 -3.44
C VAL A 19 4.96 -34.68 -2.74
N GLY A 20 6.28 -34.52 -2.56
CA GLY A 20 6.87 -33.33 -1.90
C GLY A 20 6.82 -32.06 -2.72
N LEU A 21 6.80 -32.15 -4.08
CA LEU A 21 6.83 -30.97 -4.95
C LEU A 21 5.47 -30.27 -5.07
N LEU A 22 4.37 -31.00 -4.89
CA LEU A 22 3.01 -30.44 -4.97
C LEU A 22 2.56 -29.81 -3.65
N ALA A 23 3.09 -30.27 -2.50
CA ALA A 23 2.79 -29.66 -1.19
C ALA A 23 3.47 -28.30 -1.01
N GLY A 24 4.64 -28.07 -1.63
CA GLY A 24 5.37 -26.81 -1.57
C GLY A 24 4.69 -25.64 -2.31
N ILE A 25 3.93 -25.94 -3.37
CA ILE A 25 3.28 -24.91 -4.19
C ILE A 25 1.98 -24.41 -3.56
N LEU A 26 1.29 -25.24 -2.77
CA LEU A 26 0.03 -24.84 -2.11
C LEU A 26 0.23 -23.93 -0.88
N ILE A 27 1.40 -24.00 -0.24
CA ILE A 27 1.71 -23.17 0.94
C ILE A 27 2.08 -21.74 0.55
N SER A 28 2.51 -21.51 -0.68
CA SER A 28 2.89 -20.16 -1.17
C SER A 28 1.71 -19.21 -1.39
N MET A 29 0.47 -19.68 -1.44
CA MET A 29 -0.74 -18.86 -1.66
C MET A 29 -1.43 -18.39 -0.37
N LEU A 30 -0.95 -18.79 0.79
CA LEU A 30 -1.56 -18.46 2.09
C LEU A 30 -0.75 -17.45 2.91
N LEU A 31 0.15 -16.70 2.26
CA LEU A 31 0.72 -15.54 2.95
C LEU A 31 -0.34 -14.45 2.96
N PRO A 32 -0.88 -14.07 4.12
CA PRO A 32 -1.72 -12.89 4.20
C PRO A 32 -0.87 -11.73 3.67
N ASN A 33 -1.40 -10.99 2.72
CA ASN A 33 -0.87 -9.68 2.38
C ASN A 33 -0.92 -8.85 3.67
N CYS A 34 0.14 -8.90 4.47
CA CYS A 34 0.36 -7.99 5.58
C CYS A 34 0.68 -6.61 5.00
N ALA A 35 -0.29 -6.02 4.33
CA ALA A 35 -0.31 -4.61 4.04
C ALA A 35 -0.77 -3.90 5.32
N PHE A 36 -0.14 -2.84 5.72
CA PHE A 36 -0.42 -1.94 6.84
C PHE A 36 0.37 -2.16 8.14
N GLY A 37 1.70 -2.14 8.01
CA GLY A 37 2.54 -1.91 9.19
C GLY A 37 2.87 -0.43 9.45
N SER A 38 2.32 0.53 8.71
CA SER A 38 2.66 1.98 8.74
C SER A 38 1.87 2.81 9.74
N GLY A 39 0.86 2.22 10.39
CA GLY A 39 -0.05 2.95 11.28
C GLY A 39 -1.25 3.59 10.56
N LEU A 40 -1.43 3.33 9.27
CA LEU A 40 -2.57 3.85 8.51
C LEU A 40 -3.90 3.18 8.88
N GLN A 41 -3.86 1.99 9.52
CA GLN A 41 -5.05 1.26 9.95
C GLN A 41 -6.02 2.11 10.80
N LYS A 42 -5.49 3.07 11.55
CA LYS A 42 -6.31 3.95 12.39
C LYS A 42 -7.29 4.82 11.61
N PHE A 43 -7.10 4.94 10.29
CA PHE A 43 -8.00 5.69 9.40
C PHE A 43 -8.97 4.78 8.64
N GLY A 44 -8.79 3.46 8.70
CA GLY A 44 -9.62 2.50 7.98
C GLY A 44 -11.10 2.63 8.35
N TRP A 45 -11.96 2.45 7.35
CA TRP A 45 -13.43 2.57 7.41
C TRP A 45 -13.98 3.97 7.66
N ASP A 46 -13.23 4.85 8.33
CA ASP A 46 -13.66 6.22 8.64
C ASP A 46 -13.28 7.23 7.55
N SER A 47 -12.07 7.13 7.04
CA SER A 47 -11.50 8.14 6.15
C SER A 47 -10.84 7.55 4.91
N ARG A 48 -10.92 8.28 3.81
CA ARG A 48 -10.07 8.10 2.64
C ARG A 48 -8.77 8.86 2.84
N LEU A 49 -7.67 8.41 2.26
CA LEU A 49 -6.38 9.06 2.43
C LEU A 49 -5.84 9.53 1.09
N ILE A 50 -5.37 10.78 1.05
CA ILE A 50 -4.48 11.26 0.00
C ILE A 50 -3.10 11.40 0.63
N ILE A 51 -2.16 10.55 0.21
CA ILE A 51 -0.79 10.55 0.71
C ILE A 51 0.10 11.26 -0.30
N LEU A 52 0.70 12.39 0.11
CA LEU A 52 1.62 13.18 -0.69
C LEU A 52 3.06 12.88 -0.29
N PHE A 53 3.78 12.17 -1.14
CA PHE A 53 5.22 11.96 -0.99
C PHE A 53 5.99 13.03 -1.75
N SER A 54 6.95 13.67 -1.10
CA SER A 54 7.82 14.67 -1.73
C SER A 54 9.26 14.54 -1.26
N PRO A 55 10.26 14.82 -2.12
CA PRO A 55 11.66 14.89 -1.70
C PRO A 55 11.93 16.09 -0.79
N SER A 56 11.23 17.20 -0.96
CA SER A 56 11.39 18.43 -0.17
C SER A 56 10.14 19.32 -0.23
N THR A 57 10.06 20.30 0.65
CA THR A 57 9.02 21.35 0.63
C THR A 57 9.14 22.30 -0.56
N LEU A 58 10.30 22.37 -1.19
CA LEU A 58 10.58 23.24 -2.35
C LEU A 58 10.22 22.57 -3.68
N ASN A 59 9.76 21.32 -3.67
CA ASN A 59 9.40 20.61 -4.89
C ASN A 59 8.17 21.25 -5.56
N ASN A 60 8.28 21.60 -6.82
CA ASN A 60 7.21 22.28 -7.57
C ASN A 60 5.92 21.45 -7.65
N ASN A 61 6.04 20.14 -7.88
CA ASN A 61 4.88 19.25 -7.92
C ASN A 61 4.15 19.20 -6.57
N PHE A 62 4.93 19.18 -5.47
CA PHE A 62 4.37 19.22 -4.13
C PHE A 62 3.60 20.52 -3.87
N ASN A 63 4.18 21.65 -4.23
CA ASN A 63 3.55 22.96 -4.03
C ASN A 63 2.29 23.13 -4.92
N SER A 64 2.32 22.64 -6.15
CA SER A 64 1.15 22.61 -7.02
C SER A 64 0.04 21.76 -6.44
N GLN A 65 0.34 20.53 -5.98
CA GLN A 65 -0.67 19.67 -5.38
C GLN A 65 -1.23 20.22 -4.08
N LYS A 66 -0.38 20.82 -3.25
CA LYS A 66 -0.83 21.48 -2.02
C LYS A 66 -1.81 22.60 -2.29
N ARG A 67 -1.59 23.39 -3.35
CA ARG A 67 -2.51 24.45 -3.80
C ARG A 67 -3.84 23.84 -4.26
N HIS A 68 -3.85 22.81 -5.10
CA HIS A 68 -5.08 22.14 -5.53
C HIS A 68 -5.90 21.63 -4.34
N VAL A 69 -5.24 21.06 -3.31
CA VAL A 69 -5.93 20.62 -2.07
C VAL A 69 -6.57 21.82 -1.36
N TYR A 70 -5.83 22.92 -1.22
CA TYR A 70 -6.33 24.11 -0.52
C TYR A 70 -7.53 24.75 -1.23
N GLU A 71 -7.46 24.85 -2.56
CA GLU A 71 -8.53 25.42 -3.40
C GLU A 71 -9.82 24.58 -3.38
N SER A 72 -9.76 23.31 -2.95
CA SER A 72 -10.89 22.37 -2.96
C SER A 72 -11.13 21.76 -1.58
N ILE A 73 -10.82 22.50 -0.51
CA ILE A 73 -10.84 21.97 0.86
C ILE A 73 -12.23 21.46 1.28
N ASP A 74 -13.29 22.14 0.88
CA ASP A 74 -14.66 21.74 1.20
C ASP A 74 -14.99 20.37 0.62
N GLY A 75 -14.59 20.10 -0.64
CA GLY A 75 -14.76 18.79 -1.27
C GLY A 75 -13.91 17.68 -0.62
N VAL A 76 -12.77 18.04 -0.03
CA VAL A 76 -11.93 17.11 0.76
C VAL A 76 -12.65 16.70 2.04
N VAL A 77 -13.23 17.68 2.75
CA VAL A 77 -13.98 17.43 4.00
C VAL A 77 -15.25 16.62 3.72
N GLU A 78 -16.03 17.00 2.70
CA GLU A 78 -17.27 16.33 2.31
C GLU A 78 -17.07 14.82 2.02
N ARG A 79 -15.90 14.46 1.44
CA ARG A 79 -15.58 13.08 1.08
C ARG A 79 -14.81 12.33 2.16
N HIS A 80 -14.76 12.87 3.36
CA HIS A 80 -14.01 12.30 4.50
C HIS A 80 -12.55 11.97 4.13
N ILE A 81 -11.87 12.89 3.43
CA ILE A 81 -10.49 12.70 2.99
C ILE A 81 -9.54 13.29 4.02
N ARG A 82 -8.51 12.54 4.42
CA ARG A 82 -7.39 13.02 5.24
C ARG A 82 -6.16 13.19 4.35
N ILE A 83 -5.45 14.29 4.54
CA ILE A 83 -4.25 14.62 3.75
C ILE A 83 -3.00 14.28 4.55
N ILE A 84 -2.28 13.23 4.15
CA ILE A 84 -1.02 12.82 4.76
C ILE A 84 0.14 13.33 3.91
N LYS A 85 1.08 14.05 4.54
CA LYS A 85 2.29 14.56 3.86
C LYS A 85 3.53 13.90 4.44
N VAL A 86 4.33 13.30 3.54
CA VAL A 86 5.62 12.66 3.81
C VAL A 86 6.71 13.39 3.04
N VAL A 87 7.33 14.38 3.67
CA VAL A 87 8.26 15.29 3.00
C VAL A 87 9.68 15.09 3.49
N GLY A 88 10.58 14.74 2.58
CA GLY A 88 12.01 14.58 2.87
C GLY A 88 12.28 13.59 3.99
N ARG A 89 12.96 14.07 5.04
CA ARG A 89 13.22 13.38 6.33
C ARG A 89 12.40 13.97 7.49
N GLY A 90 11.52 14.92 7.20
CA GLY A 90 10.72 15.57 8.21
C GLY A 90 9.66 14.65 8.81
N PRO A 91 8.97 15.13 9.84
CA PRO A 91 7.86 14.40 10.44
C PRO A 91 6.72 14.23 9.41
N VAL A 92 5.95 13.17 9.60
CA VAL A 92 4.70 12.98 8.85
C VAL A 92 3.65 13.93 9.42
N THR A 93 2.88 14.55 8.54
CA THR A 93 1.76 15.39 8.98
C THR A 93 0.44 14.86 8.41
N VAL A 94 -0.60 14.95 9.21
CA VAL A 94 -2.00 14.65 8.84
C VAL A 94 -2.79 15.93 8.97
N ASP A 95 -3.39 16.39 7.89
CA ASP A 95 -4.15 17.65 7.78
C ASP A 95 -3.38 18.88 8.32
N GLY A 96 -2.07 18.84 8.19
CA GLY A 96 -1.18 19.92 8.62
C GLY A 96 -0.59 19.75 10.03
N LEU A 97 -1.10 18.85 10.85
CA LEU A 97 -0.59 18.56 12.19
C LEU A 97 0.41 17.40 12.16
N ILE A 98 1.46 17.49 12.99
CA ILE A 98 2.46 16.42 13.12
C ILE A 98 1.80 15.20 13.77
N ASP A 99 1.99 14.05 13.12
CA ASP A 99 1.55 12.76 13.64
C ASP A 99 2.78 11.88 13.94
N THR A 100 3.08 11.70 15.21
CA THR A 100 4.23 10.94 15.69
C THR A 100 4.05 9.42 15.60
N THR A 101 2.83 8.95 15.37
CA THR A 101 2.52 7.51 15.24
C THR A 101 2.82 7.00 13.83
N LEU A 102 2.93 7.90 12.85
CA LEU A 102 3.27 7.58 11.47
C LEU A 102 4.77 7.72 11.22
N ASN A 103 5.34 6.76 10.49
CA ASN A 103 6.76 6.75 10.16
C ASN A 103 6.99 6.95 8.66
N GLY A 104 7.57 8.09 8.26
CA GLY A 104 7.77 8.44 6.86
C GLY A 104 8.62 7.45 6.06
N PRO A 105 9.79 6.99 6.53
CA PRO A 105 10.57 5.91 5.92
C PRO A 105 9.77 4.63 5.72
N LYS A 106 8.99 4.21 6.71
CA LYS A 106 8.15 3.00 6.63
C LYS A 106 7.04 3.15 5.59
N LEU A 107 6.35 4.30 5.56
CA LEU A 107 5.36 4.64 4.53
C LEU A 107 5.99 4.59 3.13
N ARG A 108 7.17 5.18 2.94
CA ARG A 108 7.86 5.11 1.64
C ARG A 108 8.19 3.68 1.22
N SER A 109 8.65 2.86 2.15
CA SER A 109 8.96 1.45 1.90
C SER A 109 7.72 0.66 1.50
N GLU A 110 6.63 0.82 2.24
CA GLU A 110 5.34 0.15 2.01
C GLU A 110 4.77 0.47 0.63
N PHE A 111 4.74 1.76 0.27
CA PHE A 111 4.26 2.19 -1.05
C PHE A 111 5.33 2.15 -2.14
N ARG A 112 6.54 1.66 -1.86
CA ARG A 112 7.67 1.57 -2.81
C ARG A 112 8.02 2.91 -3.44
N ILE A 113 8.02 4.00 -2.66
CA ILE A 113 8.32 5.35 -3.11
C ILE A 113 9.77 5.71 -2.79
N LEU A 114 10.56 5.98 -3.83
CA LEU A 114 11.94 6.40 -3.67
C LEU A 114 12.01 7.78 -3.01
N ARG A 115 13.11 8.02 -2.28
CA ARG A 115 13.30 9.23 -1.47
C ARG A 115 13.26 10.53 -2.28
N LYS A 116 13.77 10.51 -3.51
CA LYS A 116 13.78 11.64 -4.44
C LYS A 116 12.53 11.74 -5.31
N GLN A 117 11.57 10.83 -5.13
CA GLN A 117 10.37 10.75 -5.94
C GLN A 117 9.24 11.57 -5.31
N PHE A 118 8.51 12.30 -6.17
CA PHE A 118 7.20 12.83 -5.86
C PHE A 118 6.15 11.79 -6.25
N SER A 119 5.17 11.58 -5.37
CA SER A 119 4.03 10.71 -5.67
C SER A 119 2.81 11.10 -4.85
N ILE A 120 1.65 10.86 -5.43
CA ILE A 120 0.35 10.99 -4.79
C ILE A 120 -0.28 9.60 -4.79
N ILE A 121 -0.82 9.18 -3.66
CA ILE A 121 -1.54 7.90 -3.54
C ILE A 121 -2.90 8.18 -2.93
N LEU A 122 -3.93 7.64 -3.55
CA LEU A 122 -5.29 7.63 -3.01
C LEU A 122 -5.59 6.26 -2.42
N ILE A 123 -5.99 6.24 -1.15
CA ILE A 123 -6.41 5.04 -0.42
C ILE A 123 -7.91 5.17 -0.11
N GLY A 124 -8.66 4.12 -0.37
CA GLY A 124 -10.08 4.02 -0.02
C GLY A 124 -10.31 3.80 1.48
N LYS A 125 -11.56 3.88 1.93
CA LYS A 125 -11.93 3.53 3.31
C LYS A 125 -11.66 2.06 3.65
N ASP A 126 -11.68 1.18 2.64
CA ASP A 126 -11.32 -0.24 2.73
C ASP A 126 -9.80 -0.49 2.92
N GLY A 127 -9.00 0.58 2.86
CA GLY A 127 -7.55 0.50 2.98
C GLY A 127 -6.81 0.20 1.67
N ASP A 128 -7.49 -0.04 0.57
CA ASP A 128 -6.89 -0.34 -0.71
C ASP A 128 -6.41 0.90 -1.45
N GLU A 129 -5.30 0.77 -2.18
CA GLU A 129 -4.84 1.80 -3.12
C GLU A 129 -5.79 1.89 -4.32
N LYS A 130 -6.45 3.05 -4.47
CA LYS A 130 -7.39 3.33 -5.58
C LYS A 130 -6.76 4.10 -6.73
N GLY A 131 -5.59 4.70 -6.50
CA GLY A 131 -4.87 5.41 -7.55
C GLY A 131 -3.52 5.93 -7.13
N ARG A 132 -2.64 6.11 -8.13
CA ARG A 132 -1.26 6.56 -7.95
C ARG A 132 -0.85 7.50 -9.06
N TRP A 133 -0.23 8.63 -8.72
CA TRP A 133 0.24 9.63 -9.66
C TRP A 133 1.65 10.09 -9.30
N VAL A 134 2.47 10.32 -10.31
CA VAL A 134 3.85 10.84 -10.17
C VAL A 134 3.95 12.33 -10.53
N ARG A 135 2.82 12.93 -10.86
CA ARG A 135 2.66 14.37 -11.16
C ARG A 135 1.42 14.89 -10.44
N PRO A 136 1.31 16.22 -10.25
CA PRO A 136 0.10 16.81 -9.68
C PRO A 136 -1.16 16.39 -10.45
N VAL A 137 -2.21 16.14 -9.71
CA VAL A 137 -3.53 15.77 -10.23
C VAL A 137 -4.57 16.74 -9.67
N SER A 138 -5.54 17.13 -10.50
CA SER A 138 -6.63 18.00 -10.05
C SER A 138 -7.51 17.26 -9.03
N LEU A 139 -8.02 18.00 -8.04
CA LEU A 139 -8.93 17.41 -7.05
C LEU A 139 -10.23 16.93 -7.70
N LYS A 140 -10.69 17.62 -8.78
CA LYS A 140 -11.84 17.16 -9.54
C LYS A 140 -11.66 15.70 -9.99
N LYS A 141 -10.51 15.36 -10.59
CA LYS A 141 -10.24 13.99 -11.04
C LYS A 141 -10.21 12.99 -9.88
N LEU A 142 -9.69 13.40 -8.70
CA LEU A 142 -9.69 12.56 -7.51
C LEU A 142 -11.13 12.38 -6.96
N PHE A 143 -11.92 13.43 -6.97
CA PHE A 143 -13.31 13.40 -6.53
C PHE A 143 -14.18 12.55 -7.45
N ASP A 144 -14.04 12.70 -8.78
CA ASP A 144 -14.74 11.86 -9.76
C ASP A 144 -14.47 10.37 -9.47
N LEU A 145 -13.20 9.99 -9.25
CA LEU A 145 -12.83 8.62 -8.90
C LEU A 145 -13.41 8.16 -7.56
N ILE A 146 -13.43 9.04 -6.54
CA ILE A 146 -13.99 8.73 -5.22
C ILE A 146 -15.51 8.57 -5.31
N ASP A 147 -16.20 9.44 -6.05
CA ASP A 147 -17.65 9.45 -6.14
C ASP A 147 -18.22 8.21 -6.87
N GLU A 148 -17.37 7.54 -7.67
CA GLU A 148 -17.68 6.23 -8.28
C GLU A 148 -17.49 5.03 -7.31
N MET A 149 -16.89 5.24 -6.12
CA MET A 149 -16.67 4.14 -5.17
C MET A 149 -17.96 3.69 -4.50
N PRO A 150 -18.22 2.36 -4.38
CA PRO A 150 -19.44 1.85 -3.78
C PRO A 150 -19.74 2.40 -2.37
N MET A 151 -18.71 2.53 -1.52
CA MET A 151 -18.87 3.10 -0.18
C MET A 151 -19.25 4.59 -0.23
N ARG A 152 -18.80 5.35 -1.22
CA ARG A 152 -19.17 6.75 -1.38
C ARG A 152 -20.61 6.89 -1.87
N ILE A 153 -21.01 6.05 -2.81
CA ILE A 153 -22.42 6.01 -3.30
C ILE A 153 -23.36 5.79 -2.11
N ASN A 154 -23.05 4.85 -1.22
CA ASN A 154 -23.86 4.59 -0.02
C ASN A 154 -23.84 5.72 1.03
N GLU A 155 -22.90 6.66 0.96
CA GLU A 155 -22.83 7.85 1.83
C GLU A 155 -23.74 8.98 1.33
N ILE A 156 -24.04 9.01 0.05
CA ILE A 156 -24.82 10.08 -0.62
C ILE A 156 -26.31 9.75 -0.62
N TYR A 157 -26.67 8.47 -0.67
CA TYR A 157 -28.03 7.94 -0.74
C TYR A 157 -28.41 7.14 0.51
#